data_527f6eb46182582f841b0458f3cbdbf6
#
_entry.id   527f6eb46182582f841b0458f3cbdbf6
#
_cell.length_a   1.000
_cell.length_b   1.000
_cell.length_c   1.000
_cell.angle_alpha   90.00
_cell.angle_beta   90.00
_cell.angle_gamma   90.00
#
_symmetry.space_group_name_H-M   'P 1'
#
loop_
_entity.id
_entity.type
_entity.pdbx_description
1 polymer ?
#
loop_
_entity_poly.entity_id
_entity_poly.type
_entity_poly.pdbx_seq_one_letter_code
_entity_poly.pdbx_strand_id
1 'polypeptide(L)' 'MSISAVERERLRHINIVMVELHENNNQIYEHLIDREYEDLKSVIKEQMESLKVILDSLEDDIN' A
#
# COMPACT_ATOMS: atom_id res chain seq x y z
N MET A 1 29.08 -5.32 -1.31
CA MET A 1 28.63 -5.24 0.10
C MET A 1 27.28 -5.92 0.24
N SER A 2 27.15 -6.81 1.18
CA SER A 2 25.92 -7.56 1.35
C SER A 2 24.93 -6.79 2.24
N ILE A 3 23.67 -6.84 1.84
CA ILE A 3 22.60 -6.25 2.63
C ILE A 3 22.23 -7.24 3.72
N SER A 4 21.99 -6.76 4.93
CA SER A 4 21.61 -7.62 6.05
C SER A 4 20.27 -8.32 5.77
N ALA A 5 20.02 -9.45 6.44
CA ALA A 5 18.76 -10.18 6.28
C ALA A 5 17.55 -9.30 6.64
N VAL A 6 17.69 -8.49 7.69
CA VAL A 6 16.62 -7.58 8.12
C VAL A 6 16.33 -6.53 7.05
N GLU A 7 17.38 -5.95 6.47
CA GLU A 7 17.23 -4.95 5.42
C GLU A 7 16.61 -5.54 4.15
N ARG A 8 16.99 -6.77 3.82
CA ARG A 8 16.42 -7.48 2.68
C ARG A 8 14.92 -7.72 2.84
N GLU A 9 14.51 -8.16 4.03
CA GLU A 9 13.10 -8.38 4.34
C GLU A 9 12.32 -7.07 4.29
N ARG A 10 12.92 -5.99 4.77
CA ARG A 10 12.30 -4.67 4.72
C ARG A 10 12.04 -4.23 3.28
N LEU A 11 13.04 -4.38 2.42
CA LEU A 11 12.91 -4.00 1.00
C LEU A 11 11.86 -4.85 0.30
N ARG A 12 11.83 -6.16 0.62
CA ARG A 12 10.83 -7.05 0.06
C ARG A 12 9.42 -6.63 0.48
N HIS A 13 9.24 -6.29 1.75
CA HIS A 13 7.96 -5.83 2.26
C HIS A 13 7.51 -4.53 1.58
N ILE A 14 8.44 -3.59 1.42
CA ILE A 14 8.16 -2.33 0.72
C ILE A 14 7.68 -2.60 -0.70
N ASN A 15 8.35 -3.51 -1.41
CA ASN A 15 7.97 -3.85 -2.79
C ASN A 15 6.57 -4.44 -2.86
N ILE A 16 6.21 -5.32 -1.93
CA ILE A 16 4.88 -5.93 -1.87
C ILE A 16 3.81 -4.85 -1.66
N VAL A 17 4.04 -3.95 -0.71
CA VAL A 17 3.10 -2.86 -0.41
C VAL A 17 2.94 -1.94 -1.61
N MET A 18 4.05 -1.62 -2.29
CA MET A 18 3.99 -0.75 -3.47
C MET A 18 3.20 -1.37 -4.61
N VAL A 19 3.34 -2.68 -4.81
CA VAL A 19 2.55 -3.40 -5.82
C VAL A 19 1.07 -3.33 -5.48
N GLU A 20 0.70 -3.55 -4.22
CA GLU A 20 -0.70 -3.47 -3.78
C GLU A 20 -1.28 -2.07 -3.99
N LEU A 21 -0.54 -1.03 -3.64
CA LEU A 21 -0.99 0.34 -3.84
C LEU A 21 -1.18 0.66 -5.32
N HIS A 22 -0.29 0.16 -6.15
CA HIS A 22 -0.36 0.37 -7.59
C HIS A 22 -1.61 -0.31 -8.17
N GLU A 23 -1.89 -1.53 -7.76
CA GLU A 23 -3.10 -2.24 -8.19
C GLU A 23 -4.37 -1.53 -7.72
N ASN A 24 -4.38 -1.03 -6.48
CA ASN A 24 -5.51 -0.28 -5.95
C ASN A 24 -5.74 1.01 -6.76
N ASN A 25 -4.67 1.70 -7.16
CA ASN A 25 -4.79 2.88 -7.99
C ASN A 25 -5.45 2.56 -9.33
N ASN A 26 -5.08 1.45 -9.95
CA ASN A 26 -5.68 1.02 -11.21
C ASN A 26 -7.17 0.70 -11.03
N GLN A 27 -7.53 0.05 -9.94
CA GLN A 27 -8.92 -0.27 -9.63
C GLN A 27 -9.74 1.00 -9.38
N ILE A 28 -9.17 1.97 -8.68
CA ILE A 28 -9.84 3.26 -8.45
C ILE A 28 -10.15 3.92 -9.78
N TYR A 29 -9.18 3.93 -10.69
CA TYR A 29 -9.37 4.51 -12.02
C TYR A 29 -10.51 3.85 -12.77
N GLU A 30 -10.52 2.50 -12.80
CA GLU A 30 -11.54 1.74 -13.50
C GLU A 30 -12.93 1.96 -12.90
N HIS A 31 -13.03 1.96 -11.57
CA HIS A 31 -14.31 2.17 -10.89
C HIS A 31 -14.85 3.58 -11.09
N LEU A 32 -13.96 4.58 -11.17
CA LEU A 32 -14.37 5.95 -11.45
C LEU A 32 -14.94 6.07 -12.85
N ILE A 33 -14.30 5.45 -13.85
CA ILE A 33 -14.77 5.48 -15.22
C ILE A 33 -16.12 4.79 -15.34
N ASP A 34 -16.28 3.64 -14.71
CA ASP A 34 -17.50 2.83 -14.80
C ASP A 34 -18.58 3.26 -13.82
N ARG A 35 -18.30 4.26 -12.97
CA ARG A 35 -19.22 4.79 -11.96
C ARG A 35 -19.64 3.74 -10.93
N GLU A 36 -18.75 2.83 -10.62
CA GLU A 36 -18.98 1.79 -9.61
C GLU A 36 -18.58 2.31 -8.24
N TYR A 37 -19.39 3.22 -7.70
CA TYR A 37 -19.02 3.98 -6.50
C TYR A 37 -18.94 3.16 -5.23
N GLU A 38 -19.75 2.11 -5.10
CA GLU A 38 -19.69 1.24 -3.92
C GLU A 38 -18.39 0.43 -3.90
N ASP A 39 -17.99 -0.10 -5.05
CA ASP A 39 -16.72 -0.81 -5.19
C ASP A 39 -15.55 0.16 -4.99
N LEU A 40 -15.69 1.37 -5.51
CA LEU A 40 -14.68 2.41 -5.35
C LEU A 40 -14.44 2.73 -3.87
N LYS A 41 -15.51 2.86 -3.08
CA LYS A 41 -15.38 3.12 -1.64
C LYS A 41 -14.60 2.01 -0.94
N SER A 42 -14.85 0.76 -1.30
CA SER A 42 -14.15 -0.38 -0.72
C SER A 42 -12.66 -0.35 -1.02
N VAL A 43 -12.31 -0.06 -2.28
CA VAL A 43 -10.90 0.01 -2.69
C VAL A 43 -10.19 1.17 -1.99
N ILE A 44 -10.85 2.31 -1.88
CA ILE A 44 -10.27 3.47 -1.19
C ILE A 44 -10.01 3.15 0.27
N LYS A 45 -10.94 2.46 0.95
CA LYS A 45 -10.76 2.06 2.34
C LYS A 45 -9.58 1.12 2.50
N GLU A 46 -9.41 0.15 1.59
CA GLU A 46 -8.25 -0.74 1.61
C GLU A 46 -6.95 0.02 1.45
N GLN A 47 -6.92 0.99 0.54
CA GLN A 47 -5.72 1.79 0.33
C GLN A 47 -5.39 2.65 1.54
N MET A 48 -6.39 3.23 2.17
CA MET A 48 -6.19 4.00 3.39
C MET A 48 -5.63 3.12 4.52
N GLU A 49 -6.11 1.89 4.64
CA GLU A 49 -5.62 0.94 5.64
C GLU A 49 -4.15 0.62 5.38
N SER A 50 -3.78 0.36 4.13
CA SER A 50 -2.39 0.07 3.76
C SER A 50 -1.47 1.25 4.07
N LEU A 51 -1.92 2.46 3.74
CA LEU A 51 -1.17 3.67 4.03
C LEU A 51 -1.03 3.90 5.53
N LYS A 52 -2.06 3.61 6.30
CA LYS A 52 -2.02 3.74 7.75
C LYS A 52 -0.99 2.80 8.37
N VAL A 53 -0.91 1.57 7.89
CA VAL A 53 0.09 0.60 8.37
C VAL A 53 1.50 1.14 8.13
N ILE A 54 1.73 1.70 6.95
CA ILE A 54 3.04 2.30 6.62
C ILE A 54 3.34 3.47 7.56
N LEU A 55 2.36 4.34 7.76
CA LEU A 55 2.51 5.50 8.62
C LEU A 55 2.84 5.09 10.07
N ASP A 56 2.11 4.11 10.59
CA ASP A 56 2.34 3.60 11.93
C ASP A 56 3.76 3.01 12.08
N SER A 57 4.24 2.30 11.05
CA SER A 57 5.60 1.76 11.04
C SER A 57 6.64 2.86 11.09
N LEU A 58 6.41 3.94 10.36
CA LEU A 58 7.34 5.07 10.35
C LEU A 58 7.39 5.77 11.71
N GLU A 59 6.26 5.90 12.36
CA GLU A 59 6.20 6.50 13.68
C GLU A 59 6.93 5.65 14.72
N ASP A 60 6.79 4.33 14.64
CA ASP A 60 7.50 3.42 15.53
C ASP A 60 9.01 3.50 15.31
N ASP A 61 9.45 3.63 14.07
CA ASP A 61 10.86 3.71 13.73
C ASP A 61 11.50 5.01 14.24
N ILE A 62 10.72 6.07 14.29
CA ILE A 62 11.21 7.39 14.74
C ILE A 62 11.37 7.43 16.27
N ASN A 63 10.57 6.70 16.99
CA ASN A 63 10.65 6.64 18.46
C ASN A 63 11.77 5.71 18.90
#